data_7d01944cf4659b8eb0d9f10ecde37616
#
_entry.id   7d01944cf4659b8eb0d9f10ecde37616
#
_cell.length_a   1.000
_cell.length_b   1.000
_cell.length_c   1.000
_cell.angle_alpha   90.00
_cell.angle_beta   90.00
_cell.angle_gamma   90.00
#
_symmetry.space_group_name_H-M   'P 1'
#
loop_
_entity.id
_entity.type
_entity.pdbx_description
1 polymer ?
#
loop_
_entity_poly.entity_id
_entity_poly.type
_entity_poly.pdbx_seq_one_letter_code
_entity_poly.pdbx_strand_id
1 'polypeptide(L)'
;MAQIGRGEMTDDTHGGGLDWLLDELLCRLSRADRAIVLSADGLLIGRSSNMSRDEADQLSAVASGFQSLSRSTGRYFGGGAVRQTVVEMENSFLVVTSAGSTAYLALIAAADADMGMVAYEMNLLIRQVGTYLSSRPRGDVQMTGAGRGS
;
A
#
# COMPACT_ATOMS: atom_id res chain seq x y z
N MET A 1 -4.11 1.86 -31.52
CA MET A 1 -4.50 1.10 -30.49
C MET A 1 -3.41 0.36 -29.87
N ALA A 2 -2.74 -0.38 -30.58
CA ALA A 2 -1.71 -1.16 -30.02
C ALA A 2 -0.72 -0.38 -29.23
N GLN A 3 -0.34 0.74 -29.68
CA GLN A 3 0.67 1.44 -28.97
C GLN A 3 0.17 1.97 -27.69
N ILE A 4 -1.06 2.24 -27.58
CA ILE A 4 -1.58 2.74 -26.36
C ILE A 4 -1.41 1.65 -25.37
N GLY A 5 -1.72 0.45 -25.74
CA GLY A 5 -1.59 -0.61 -24.81
C GLY A 5 -0.18 -0.77 -24.37
N ARG A 6 0.73 -0.51 -25.26
CA ARG A 6 2.08 -0.65 -24.91
C ARG A 6 2.51 0.30 -23.88
N GLY A 7 2.17 1.51 -24.00
CA GLY A 7 2.54 2.48 -23.05
C GLY A 7 2.08 2.08 -21.69
N GLU A 8 0.89 1.56 -21.60
CA GLU A 8 0.38 1.17 -20.35
C GLU A 8 1.12 0.00 -19.80
N MET A 9 1.51 -0.88 -20.64
CA MET A 9 2.23 -1.99 -20.17
C MET A 9 3.51 -1.58 -19.53
N THR A 10 4.14 -0.60 -20.05
CA THR A 10 5.39 -0.13 -19.51
C THR A 10 5.17 0.33 -18.09
N ASP A 11 4.13 1.06 -17.84
CA ASP A 11 3.85 1.54 -16.52
C ASP A 11 3.54 0.38 -15.63
N ASP A 12 2.75 -0.55 -16.08
CA ASP A 12 2.38 -1.65 -15.28
C ASP A 12 3.58 -2.48 -14.89
N THR A 13 4.57 -2.53 -15.70
CA THR A 13 5.72 -3.32 -15.40
C THR A 13 6.31 -2.99 -14.08
N HIS A 14 6.35 -1.76 -13.71
CA HIS A 14 6.91 -1.37 -12.46
C HIS A 14 6.19 -1.90 -11.26
N GLY A 15 4.93 -1.77 -11.19
CA GLY A 15 4.18 -2.22 -10.06
C GLY A 15 3.38 -3.46 -10.35
N GLY A 16 3.69 -4.13 -11.46
CA GLY A 16 2.86 -5.23 -11.91
C GLY A 16 2.54 -6.26 -10.85
N GLY A 17 3.50 -6.67 -10.10
CA GLY A 17 3.28 -7.69 -9.09
C GLY A 17 2.39 -7.24 -7.98
N LEU A 18 2.59 -6.05 -7.49
CA LEU A 18 1.76 -5.52 -6.42
C LEU A 18 0.39 -5.11 -6.91
N ASP A 19 0.32 -4.56 -8.11
CA ASP A 19 -0.97 -4.15 -8.66
C ASP A 19 -1.91 -5.34 -8.77
N TRP A 20 -1.36 -6.47 -9.19
CA TRP A 20 -2.14 -7.67 -9.32
C TRP A 20 -2.67 -8.13 -7.96
N LEU A 21 -1.83 -8.07 -6.93
CA LEU A 21 -2.25 -8.46 -5.59
C LEU A 21 -3.34 -7.53 -5.07
N LEU A 22 -3.24 -6.25 -5.39
CA LEU A 22 -4.23 -5.29 -4.94
C LEU A 22 -5.58 -5.52 -5.63
N ASP A 23 -5.55 -5.84 -6.91
CA ASP A 23 -6.78 -6.16 -7.61
C ASP A 23 -7.42 -7.41 -7.04
N GLU A 24 -6.60 -8.39 -6.64
CA GLU A 24 -7.14 -9.59 -6.07
C GLU A 24 -7.76 -9.31 -4.71
N LEU A 25 -7.16 -8.45 -3.94
CA LEU A 25 -7.69 -8.07 -2.65
C LEU A 25 -9.08 -7.47 -2.83
N LEU A 26 -9.23 -6.56 -3.78
CA LEU A 26 -10.53 -5.93 -4.00
C LEU A 26 -11.56 -6.92 -4.52
N CYS A 27 -11.15 -7.94 -5.23
CA CYS A 27 -12.07 -8.96 -5.68
C CYS A 27 -12.61 -9.78 -4.53
N ARG A 28 -11.83 -9.97 -3.49
CA ARG A 28 -12.27 -10.74 -2.35
C ARG A 28 -13.16 -9.94 -1.41
N LEU A 29 -13.12 -8.61 -1.54
CA LEU A 29 -13.88 -7.75 -0.66
C LEU A 29 -14.96 -7.05 -1.47
N SER A 30 -16.20 -7.41 -1.22
CA SER A 30 -17.29 -6.91 -2.05
C SER A 30 -17.54 -5.42 -1.90
N ARG A 31 -17.13 -4.84 -0.79
CA ARG A 31 -17.41 -3.42 -0.56
C ARG A 31 -16.14 -2.57 -0.48
N ALA A 32 -15.04 -3.09 -0.92
CA ALA A 32 -13.82 -2.32 -0.97
C ALA A 32 -13.69 -1.68 -2.34
N ASP A 33 -13.20 -0.48 -2.37
CA ASP A 33 -13.22 0.34 -3.58
C ASP A 33 -11.87 0.55 -4.21
N ARG A 34 -10.88 0.92 -3.42
CA ARG A 34 -9.55 1.24 -3.94
C ARG A 34 -8.49 0.80 -2.96
N ALA A 35 -7.34 0.44 -3.48
CA ALA A 35 -6.23 0.03 -2.63
C ALA A 35 -4.91 0.43 -3.25
N ILE A 36 -3.96 0.81 -2.41
CA ILE A 36 -2.60 1.13 -2.85
C ILE A 36 -1.59 0.61 -1.85
N VAL A 37 -0.36 0.45 -2.31
CA VAL A 37 0.78 0.23 -1.44
C VAL A 37 1.68 1.44 -1.61
N LEU A 38 2.17 1.98 -0.51
CA LEU A 38 3.06 3.13 -0.55
C LEU A 38 4.24 2.87 0.36
N SER A 39 5.35 3.53 0.08
CA SER A 39 6.54 3.38 0.91
C SER A 39 6.43 4.23 2.16
N ALA A 40 7.30 4.01 3.10
CA ALA A 40 7.28 4.76 4.36
C ALA A 40 7.42 6.25 4.15
N ASP A 41 8.07 6.67 3.07
CA ASP A 41 8.23 8.09 2.79
C ASP A 41 7.16 8.63 1.84
N GLY A 42 6.10 7.87 1.63
CA GLY A 42 4.94 8.40 0.92
C GLY A 42 4.93 8.21 -0.59
N LEU A 43 5.84 7.41 -1.12
CA LEU A 43 5.85 7.19 -2.56
C LEU A 43 4.99 6.01 -2.93
N LEU A 44 4.23 6.16 -4.00
CA LEU A 44 3.36 5.09 -4.46
C LEU A 44 4.18 3.92 -4.99
N ILE A 45 3.87 2.72 -4.54
CA ILE A 45 4.54 1.51 -5.00
C ILE A 45 3.61 0.69 -5.89
N GLY A 46 2.35 0.62 -5.57
CA GLY A 46 1.38 -0.13 -6.36
C GLY A 46 -0.01 0.42 -6.16
N ARG A 47 -0.90 0.15 -7.11
CA ARG A 47 -2.28 0.62 -7.04
C ARG A 47 -3.22 -0.37 -7.68
N SER A 48 -4.47 -0.38 -7.23
CA SER A 48 -5.48 -1.20 -7.89
C SER A 48 -5.75 -0.59 -9.27
N SER A 49 -6.14 -1.43 -10.19
CA SER A 49 -6.24 -1.01 -11.59
C SER A 49 -7.38 -0.05 -11.86
N ASN A 50 -8.30 0.09 -10.93
CA ASN A 50 -9.43 0.98 -11.11
C ASN A 50 -9.15 2.43 -10.70
N MET A 51 -7.89 2.77 -10.47
CA MET A 51 -7.52 4.14 -10.11
C MET A 51 -6.54 4.68 -11.13
N SER A 52 -6.64 5.97 -11.40
CA SER A 52 -5.64 6.60 -12.24
C SER A 52 -4.39 6.82 -11.39
N ARG A 53 -3.28 7.13 -12.04
CA ARG A 53 -2.04 7.40 -11.34
C ARG A 53 -2.22 8.62 -10.44
N ASP A 54 -2.93 9.63 -10.93
CA ASP A 54 -3.15 10.84 -10.15
C ASP A 54 -3.97 10.55 -8.89
N GLU A 55 -4.99 9.73 -9.00
CA GLU A 55 -5.79 9.38 -7.84
C GLU A 55 -4.95 8.61 -6.83
N ALA A 56 -4.12 7.71 -7.33
CA ALA A 56 -3.28 6.91 -6.46
C ALA A 56 -2.23 7.77 -5.75
N ASP A 57 -1.67 8.74 -6.46
CA ASP A 57 -0.69 9.64 -5.84
C ASP A 57 -1.36 10.48 -4.75
N GLN A 58 -2.59 10.89 -4.97
CA GLN A 58 -3.35 11.67 -4.01
C GLN A 58 -3.59 10.81 -2.77
N LEU A 59 -4.03 9.57 -2.96
CA LEU A 59 -4.29 8.70 -1.85
C LEU A 59 -3.01 8.38 -1.08
N SER A 60 -1.90 8.25 -1.79
CA SER A 60 -0.61 8.00 -1.18
C SER A 60 -0.22 9.16 -0.25
N ALA A 61 -0.44 10.38 -0.70
CA ALA A 61 -0.11 11.55 0.09
C ALA A 61 -0.99 11.63 1.34
N VAL A 62 -2.27 11.34 1.19
CA VAL A 62 -3.19 11.38 2.32
C VAL A 62 -2.84 10.28 3.32
N ALA A 63 -2.61 9.07 2.85
CA ALA A 63 -2.30 7.95 3.73
C ALA A 63 -0.99 8.21 4.50
N SER A 64 -0.01 8.76 3.80
CA SER A 64 1.28 9.07 4.40
C SER A 64 1.11 10.11 5.50
N GLY A 65 0.29 11.11 5.25
CA GLY A 65 0.02 12.15 6.25
C GLY A 65 -0.64 11.60 7.49
N PHE A 66 -1.65 10.75 7.32
CA PHE A 66 -2.32 10.16 8.46
C PHE A 66 -1.38 9.24 9.24
N GLN A 67 -0.53 8.52 8.54
CA GLN A 67 0.42 7.65 9.21
C GLN A 67 1.41 8.45 10.04
N SER A 68 1.85 9.56 9.51
CA SER A 68 2.81 10.41 10.21
C SER A 68 2.18 10.96 11.49
N LEU A 69 0.95 11.43 11.41
CA LEU A 69 0.26 11.95 12.58
C LEU A 69 0.00 10.84 13.60
N SER A 70 -0.36 9.67 13.13
CA SER A 70 -0.63 8.56 14.02
C SER A 70 0.63 8.13 14.77
N ARG A 71 1.77 8.14 14.08
CA ARG A 71 3.02 7.77 14.72
C ARG A 71 3.39 8.78 15.80
N SER A 72 3.11 10.05 15.57
CA SER A 72 3.36 11.07 16.57
C SER A 72 2.53 10.80 17.81
N THR A 73 1.28 10.38 17.62
CA THR A 73 0.41 10.08 18.75
C THR A 73 0.99 8.91 19.54
N GLY A 74 1.45 7.88 18.85
CA GLY A 74 2.03 6.74 19.52
C GLY A 74 3.23 7.11 20.38
N ARG A 75 4.08 7.98 19.84
CA ARG A 75 5.25 8.39 20.58
C ARG A 75 4.90 9.31 21.73
N TYR A 76 4.04 10.27 21.49
CA TYR A 76 3.70 11.25 22.49
C TYR A 76 2.99 10.67 23.69
N PHE A 77 2.14 9.70 23.50
CA PHE A 77 1.33 9.15 24.56
C PHE A 77 1.75 7.73 24.98
N GLY A 78 2.92 7.30 24.56
CA GLY A 78 3.45 6.01 24.99
C GLY A 78 2.71 4.82 24.42
N GLY A 79 2.01 5.00 23.33
CA GLY A 79 1.26 3.91 22.73
C GLY A 79 2.08 2.93 21.93
N GLY A 80 3.30 3.30 21.59
CA GLY A 80 4.16 2.41 20.82
C GLY A 80 3.93 2.52 19.33
N ALA A 81 4.32 1.51 18.60
CA ALA A 81 4.23 1.52 17.14
C ALA A 81 2.77 1.48 16.69
N VAL A 82 2.47 2.24 15.65
CA VAL A 82 1.12 2.28 15.11
C VAL A 82 0.93 1.10 14.18
N ARG A 83 -0.09 0.31 14.42
CA ARG A 83 -0.38 -0.84 13.57
C ARG A 83 -1.40 -0.53 12.50
N GLN A 84 -2.33 0.33 12.81
CA GLN A 84 -3.40 0.62 11.87
C GLN A 84 -4.00 1.98 12.16
N THR A 85 -4.34 2.70 11.11
CA THR A 85 -5.03 3.98 11.22
C THR A 85 -6.34 3.86 10.46
N VAL A 86 -7.44 4.23 11.09
CA VAL A 86 -8.76 4.14 10.46
C VAL A 86 -9.41 5.50 10.48
N VAL A 87 -9.87 5.95 9.34
CA VAL A 87 -10.59 7.20 9.22
C VAL A 87 -12.00 6.87 8.78
N GLU A 88 -12.96 7.10 9.63
CA GLU A 88 -14.34 6.82 9.31
C GLU A 88 -14.98 8.06 8.73
N MET A 89 -15.54 7.95 7.55
CA MET A 89 -16.22 9.04 6.89
C MET A 89 -17.69 8.66 6.73
N GLU A 90 -18.49 9.58 6.31
CA GLU A 90 -19.92 9.32 6.19
C GLU A 90 -20.22 8.14 5.28
N ASN A 91 -19.53 8.06 4.17
CA ASN A 91 -19.82 7.04 3.17
C ASN A 91 -18.72 6.02 2.94
N SER A 92 -17.64 6.12 3.66
CA SER A 92 -16.53 5.20 3.45
C SER A 92 -15.57 5.19 4.63
N PHE A 93 -14.65 4.22 4.61
CA PHE A 93 -13.56 4.14 5.57
C PHE A 93 -12.26 4.18 4.80
N LEU A 94 -11.27 4.84 5.37
CA LEU A 94 -9.90 4.71 4.88
C LEU A 94 -9.15 3.93 5.96
N VAL A 95 -8.50 2.85 5.58
CA VAL A 95 -7.73 2.03 6.50
C VAL A 95 -6.29 2.00 6.02
N VAL A 96 -5.35 2.36 6.88
CA VAL A 96 -3.94 2.32 6.53
C VAL A 96 -3.25 1.39 7.51
N THR A 97 -2.57 0.40 7.01
CA THR A 97 -1.93 -0.62 7.84
C THR A 97 -0.47 -0.76 7.45
N SER A 98 0.39 -0.98 8.43
CA SER A 98 1.80 -1.19 8.14
C SER A 98 2.00 -2.50 7.40
N ALA A 99 2.84 -2.49 6.38
CA ALA A 99 3.17 -3.67 5.62
C ALA A 99 4.67 -3.88 5.75
N GLY A 100 5.08 -4.44 6.85
CA GLY A 100 6.49 -4.57 7.17
C GLY A 100 7.02 -3.26 7.71
N SER A 101 8.29 -3.04 7.61
CA SER A 101 8.91 -1.84 8.17
C SER A 101 9.06 -0.73 7.14
N THR A 102 8.81 -1.01 5.87
CA THR A 102 9.12 -0.04 4.83
C THR A 102 7.94 0.37 3.98
N ALA A 103 6.76 -0.16 4.24
CA ALA A 103 5.62 0.13 3.39
C ALA A 103 4.31 0.14 4.17
N TYR A 104 3.29 0.69 3.54
CA TYR A 104 1.95 0.72 4.10
C TYR A 104 0.96 0.28 3.02
N LEU A 105 -0.10 -0.36 3.47
CA LEU A 105 -1.21 -0.72 2.61
C LEU A 105 -2.38 0.20 2.99
N ALA A 106 -2.95 0.90 2.03
CA ALA A 106 -4.09 1.78 2.26
C ALA A 106 -5.27 1.32 1.42
N LEU A 107 -6.44 1.31 2.02
CA LEU A 107 -7.62 0.79 1.34
C LEU A 107 -8.82 1.68 1.67
N ILE A 108 -9.66 1.92 0.67
CA ILE A 108 -10.92 2.62 0.88
C ILE A 108 -12.04 1.63 0.70
N ALA A 109 -12.89 1.53 1.70
CA ALA A 109 -14.02 0.62 1.69
C ALA A 109 -15.32 1.40 1.95
N ALA A 110 -16.42 0.88 1.50
CA ALA A 110 -17.71 1.54 1.73
C ALA A 110 -18.07 1.50 3.21
N ALA A 111 -18.89 2.43 3.63
CA ALA A 111 -19.25 2.55 5.04
C ALA A 111 -19.91 1.29 5.58
N ASP A 112 -20.58 0.52 4.74
CA ASP A 112 -21.24 -0.69 5.17
C ASP A 112 -20.38 -1.94 4.92
N ALA A 113 -19.09 -1.78 4.68
CA ALA A 113 -18.23 -2.92 4.48
C ALA A 113 -18.07 -3.68 5.80
N ASP A 114 -17.84 -4.98 5.68
CA ASP A 114 -17.56 -5.81 6.85
C ASP A 114 -16.11 -5.57 7.23
N MET A 115 -15.88 -4.74 8.21
CA MET A 115 -14.53 -4.34 8.59
C MET A 115 -13.69 -5.49 9.12
N GLY A 116 -14.33 -6.52 9.66
CA GLY A 116 -13.60 -7.70 10.08
C GLY A 116 -12.99 -8.43 8.88
N MET A 117 -13.76 -8.53 7.80
CA MET A 117 -13.26 -9.15 6.59
C MET A 117 -12.20 -8.29 5.94
N VAL A 118 -12.38 -6.97 5.98
CA VAL A 118 -11.39 -6.05 5.42
C VAL A 118 -10.07 -6.25 6.15
N ALA A 119 -10.11 -6.26 7.47
CA ALA A 119 -8.89 -6.42 8.27
C ALA A 119 -8.23 -7.77 8.00
N TYR A 120 -9.04 -8.81 7.89
CA TYR A 120 -8.52 -10.15 7.66
C TYR A 120 -7.80 -10.23 6.31
N GLU A 121 -8.45 -9.75 5.27
CA GLU A 121 -7.87 -9.82 3.94
C GLU A 121 -6.64 -8.90 3.81
N MET A 122 -6.68 -7.75 4.44
CA MET A 122 -5.54 -6.85 4.43
C MET A 122 -4.35 -7.50 5.12
N ASN A 123 -4.59 -8.20 6.23
CA ASN A 123 -3.49 -8.85 6.93
C ASN A 123 -2.89 -9.98 6.10
N LEU A 124 -3.70 -10.70 5.34
CA LEU A 124 -3.16 -11.72 4.47
C LEU A 124 -2.31 -11.09 3.37
N LEU A 125 -2.79 -10.00 2.80
CA LEU A 125 -2.05 -9.35 1.73
C LEU A 125 -0.75 -8.77 2.25
N ILE A 126 -0.74 -8.25 3.46
CA ILE A 126 0.45 -7.67 4.04
C ILE A 126 1.60 -8.66 4.06
N ARG A 127 1.32 -9.91 4.34
CA ARG A 127 2.37 -10.92 4.34
C ARG A 127 2.90 -11.10 2.94
N GLN A 128 2.04 -11.09 1.94
CA GLN A 128 2.48 -11.24 0.57
C GLN A 128 3.28 -10.04 0.12
N VAL A 129 2.85 -8.85 0.50
CA VAL A 129 3.56 -7.62 0.14
C VAL A 129 4.94 -7.64 0.77
N GLY A 130 5.01 -8.02 2.04
CA GLY A 130 6.29 -8.07 2.73
C GLY A 130 7.25 -9.01 2.04
N THR A 131 6.76 -10.17 1.64
CA THR A 131 7.58 -11.14 0.96
C THR A 131 8.02 -10.59 -0.39
N TYR A 132 7.11 -9.99 -1.13
CA TYR A 132 7.43 -9.43 -2.43
C TYR A 132 8.51 -8.37 -2.31
N LEU A 133 8.38 -7.47 -1.37
CA LEU A 133 9.34 -6.39 -1.22
C LEU A 133 10.69 -6.91 -0.74
N SER A 134 10.69 -7.91 0.10
CA SER A 134 11.95 -8.45 0.58
C SER A 134 12.67 -9.21 -0.50
N SER A 135 11.96 -9.81 -1.43
CA SER A 135 12.62 -10.59 -2.45
C SER A 135 12.99 -9.79 -3.68
N ARG A 136 12.70 -8.51 -3.70
CA ARG A 136 13.06 -7.71 -4.85
C ARG A 136 14.56 -7.63 -4.94
N PRO A 137 15.08 -7.58 -6.14
CA PRO A 137 16.51 -7.53 -6.31
C PRO A 137 17.11 -6.20 -5.91
N ARG A 138 17.04 -5.88 -4.69
CA ARG A 138 17.62 -4.71 -4.21
C ARG A 138 18.92 -5.09 -3.74
N GLY A 139 19.20 -6.36 -3.72
CA GLY A 139 20.46 -6.79 -3.31
C GLY A 139 21.60 -6.15 -4.03
N ASP A 140 21.36 -5.71 -5.20
CA ASP A 140 22.36 -5.02 -5.92
C ASP A 140 22.91 -3.92 -5.15
N VAL A 141 22.12 -3.18 -4.56
CA VAL A 141 22.55 -2.04 -3.83
C VAL A 141 23.45 -2.47 -2.74
N GLN A 142 23.09 -3.49 -2.08
CA GLN A 142 23.90 -3.93 -1.05
C GLN A 142 25.16 -4.46 -1.52
N MET A 143 25.16 -5.13 -2.55
CA MET A 143 26.35 -5.63 -3.03
C MET A 143 27.32 -4.60 -3.18
N THR A 144 26.96 -3.51 -3.68
CA THR A 144 27.84 -2.44 -3.85
C THR A 144 28.43 -2.13 -2.57
N GLY A 145 27.61 -2.04 -1.60
CA GLY A 145 28.10 -1.68 -0.34
C GLY A 145 29.12 -2.65 0.09
N ALA A 146 28.81 -3.85 -0.08
CA ALA A 146 29.71 -4.85 0.37
C ALA A 146 31.03 -4.68 -0.28
N GLY A 147 31.03 -4.46 -1.49
CA GLY A 147 32.25 -4.36 -2.16
C GLY A 147 33.14 -3.41 -1.48
N ARG A 148 32.60 -2.35 -1.13
CA ARG A 148 33.44 -1.38 -0.64
C ARG A 148 33.91 -1.72 0.69
N GLY A 149 33.11 -2.33 1.42
CA GLY A 149 33.56 -2.59 2.71
C GLY A 149 34.99 -2.98 2.68
N SER A 150 35.42 -3.45 1.63
CA SER A 150 36.79 -3.81 1.63
C SER A 150 37.66 -2.63 1.46
#